data_eb08de8cbcd3a02ed2a6841059fc352e
#
_entry.id   eb08de8cbcd3a02ed2a6841059fc352e
#
_cell.length_a   1.000
_cell.length_b   1.000
_cell.length_c   1.000
_cell.angle_alpha   90.00
_cell.angle_beta   90.00
_cell.angle_gamma   90.00
#
_symmetry.space_group_name_H-M   'P 1'
#
loop_
_entity.id
_entity.type
_entity.pdbx_description
1 polymer ?
#
loop_
_entity_poly.entity_id
_entity_poly.type
_entity_poly.pdbx_seq_one_letter_code
_entity_poly.pdbx_strand_id
1 'polypeptide(L)'
;SYSYEDFVRGITVKPAKRNNGITYVTESKIFEKFCKQAQGNKKQKYVLIIDEINRAPLASVLGELIYGLEYRESSIATPYAINGKQEFSIPDNLYIIGTMNTADRSIGSIDYAVRRRFAFVQVKSNGEEIEGSWIDKNVGIKAKKLYDKLMNEEDGIFSKEYLEDQDMDVND
;
A
#
# COMPACT_ATOMS: atom_id res chain seq x y z
N SER A 1 14.01 -1.73 -3.13
CA SER A 1 12.83 -2.22 -2.41
C SER A 1 12.71 -1.48 -1.09
N TYR A 2 11.52 -1.17 -0.66
CA TYR A 2 11.25 -0.51 0.62
C TYR A 2 11.44 -1.53 1.76
N SER A 3 12.11 -1.13 2.83
CA SER A 3 12.33 -1.96 4.01
C SER A 3 11.55 -1.44 5.23
N TYR A 4 11.54 -2.20 6.31
CA TYR A 4 11.01 -1.76 7.60
C TYR A 4 11.71 -0.48 8.09
N GLU A 5 13.03 -0.44 7.95
CA GLU A 5 13.87 0.68 8.37
C GLU A 5 13.60 1.96 7.58
N ASP A 6 13.13 1.84 6.33
CA ASP A 6 12.73 3.00 5.51
C ASP A 6 11.31 3.46 5.82
N PHE A 7 10.45 2.56 6.31
CA PHE A 7 9.04 2.81 6.48
C PHE A 7 8.64 3.19 7.92
N VAL A 8 9.14 2.45 8.90
CA VAL A 8 8.71 2.57 10.31
C VAL A 8 9.74 3.27 11.17
N ARG A 9 10.86 2.63 11.46
CA ARG A 9 12.00 3.11 12.25
C ARG A 9 13.29 2.59 11.67
N GLY A 10 14.31 3.40 11.60
CA GLY A 10 15.61 2.97 11.11
C GLY A 10 16.75 3.77 11.71
N ILE A 11 17.95 3.20 11.62
CA ILE A 11 19.19 3.83 12.05
C ILE A 11 19.65 4.80 10.96
N THR A 12 19.94 6.01 11.36
CA THR A 12 20.49 7.06 10.48
C THR A 12 21.86 7.50 11.03
N VAL A 13 22.81 7.68 10.12
CA VAL A 13 24.15 8.19 10.44
C VAL A 13 24.11 9.71 10.44
N LYS A 14 24.56 10.34 11.52
CA LYS A 14 24.68 11.80 11.63
C LYS A 14 26.08 12.21 12.05
N PRO A 15 26.54 13.43 11.70
CA PRO A 15 27.75 13.98 12.26
C PRO A 15 27.64 14.09 13.78
N ALA A 16 28.67 13.70 14.49
CA ALA A 16 28.74 13.85 15.94
C ALA A 16 28.86 15.32 16.33
N LYS A 17 28.07 15.77 17.31
CA LYS A 17 28.04 17.20 17.71
C LYS A 17 29.31 17.72 18.36
N ARG A 18 30.20 16.85 18.86
CA ARG A 18 31.38 17.26 19.66
C ARG A 18 32.74 16.86 19.09
N ASN A 19 32.79 15.95 18.13
CA ASN A 19 34.03 15.48 17.50
C ASN A 19 33.79 15.33 16.00
N ASN A 20 34.82 15.36 15.16
CA ASN A 20 34.74 15.08 13.72
C ASN A 20 34.37 13.61 13.40
N GLY A 21 33.55 12.97 14.25
CA GLY A 21 33.10 11.59 14.11
C GLY A 21 31.68 11.49 13.60
N ILE A 22 31.20 10.25 13.55
CA ILE A 22 29.80 9.90 13.21
C ILE A 22 29.09 9.37 14.44
N THR A 23 27.79 9.56 14.50
CA THR A 23 26.90 8.94 15.48
C THR A 23 25.74 8.26 14.81
N TYR A 24 25.29 7.15 15.38
CA TYR A 24 24.11 6.41 14.92
C TYR A 24 22.91 6.83 15.73
N VAL A 25 21.84 7.20 15.06
CA VAL A 25 20.61 7.68 15.71
C VAL A 25 19.42 6.92 15.12
N THR A 26 18.60 6.37 15.99
CA THR A 26 17.32 5.81 15.55
C THR A 26 16.32 6.91 15.30
N GLU A 27 15.66 6.87 14.16
CA GLU A 27 14.65 7.86 13.76
C GLU A 27 13.34 7.21 13.36
N SER A 28 12.23 7.88 13.72
CA SER A 28 10.92 7.57 13.16
C SER A 28 10.91 7.87 11.67
N LYS A 29 10.40 6.93 10.87
CA LYS A 29 10.19 7.11 9.43
C LYS A 29 8.74 7.52 9.15
N ILE A 30 8.34 7.49 7.88
CA ILE A 30 7.09 8.07 7.44
C ILE A 30 5.86 7.52 8.19
N PHE A 31 5.79 6.20 8.37
CA PHE A 31 4.64 5.56 9.00
C PHE A 31 4.47 5.97 10.46
N GLU A 32 5.53 5.85 11.27
CA GLU A 32 5.45 6.24 12.68
C GLU A 32 5.23 7.73 12.88
N LYS A 33 5.85 8.59 12.03
CA LYS A 33 5.58 10.03 12.05
C LYS A 33 4.10 10.33 11.80
N PHE A 34 3.51 9.62 10.84
CA PHE A 34 2.09 9.79 10.49
C PHE A 34 1.17 9.28 11.61
N CYS A 35 1.51 8.15 12.25
CA CYS A 35 0.82 7.67 13.46
C CYS A 35 0.84 8.74 14.57
N LYS A 36 2.00 9.32 14.86
CA LYS A 36 2.13 10.38 15.88
C LYS A 36 1.30 11.61 15.55
N GLN A 37 1.26 11.99 14.28
CA GLN A 37 0.44 13.13 13.83
C GLN A 37 -1.06 12.84 14.03
N ALA A 38 -1.51 11.63 13.68
CA ALA A 38 -2.88 11.21 13.89
C ALA A 38 -3.25 11.13 15.38
N GLN A 39 -2.35 10.61 16.23
CA GLN A 39 -2.51 10.59 17.69
C GLN A 39 -2.66 12.00 18.29
N GLY A 40 -1.94 12.98 17.73
CA GLY A 40 -1.99 14.38 18.17
C GLY A 40 -3.34 15.07 17.90
N ASN A 41 -4.17 14.53 16.99
CA ASN A 41 -5.47 15.10 16.67
C ASN A 41 -6.52 13.98 16.43
N LYS A 42 -6.99 13.38 17.51
CA LYS A 42 -7.94 12.25 17.47
C LYS A 42 -9.31 12.59 16.86
N LYS A 43 -9.68 13.88 16.75
CA LYS A 43 -10.94 14.29 16.13
C LYS A 43 -10.90 14.26 14.61
N GLN A 44 -9.72 14.26 14.01
CA GLN A 44 -9.53 14.24 12.55
C GLN A 44 -9.19 12.83 12.08
N LYS A 45 -9.75 12.43 10.94
CA LYS A 45 -9.38 11.20 10.24
C LYS A 45 -8.15 11.42 9.38
N TYR A 46 -7.23 10.48 9.41
CA TYR A 46 -6.01 10.46 8.61
C TYR A 46 -6.05 9.28 7.65
N VAL A 47 -5.61 9.47 6.41
CA VAL A 47 -5.56 8.43 5.40
C VAL A 47 -4.15 8.35 4.84
N LEU A 48 -3.53 7.18 4.96
CA LEU A 48 -2.27 6.85 4.33
C LEU A 48 -2.56 6.06 3.05
N ILE A 49 -2.17 6.61 1.92
CA ILE A 49 -2.29 5.93 0.62
C ILE A 49 -0.93 5.31 0.27
N ILE A 50 -0.91 4.01 0.01
CA ILE A 50 0.28 3.26 -0.42
C ILE A 50 0.00 2.75 -1.82
N ASP A 51 0.64 3.36 -2.81
CA ASP A 51 0.50 2.95 -4.19
C ASP A 51 1.36 1.71 -4.48
N GLU A 52 0.80 0.75 -5.24
CA GLU A 52 1.45 -0.51 -5.59
C GLU A 52 1.99 -1.27 -4.36
N ILE A 53 1.14 -1.43 -3.36
CA ILE A 53 1.49 -2.01 -2.06
C ILE A 53 2.14 -3.41 -2.15
N ASN A 54 1.83 -4.16 -3.19
CA ASN A 54 2.35 -5.52 -3.45
C ASN A 54 3.74 -5.54 -4.11
N ARG A 55 4.35 -4.39 -4.48
CA ARG A 55 5.73 -4.33 -5.01
C ARG A 55 6.82 -4.54 -3.96
N ALA A 56 6.47 -4.53 -2.69
CA ALA A 56 7.39 -4.85 -1.61
C ALA A 56 6.92 -6.09 -0.84
N PRO A 57 7.82 -6.85 -0.21
CA PRO A 57 7.45 -7.95 0.67
C PRO A 57 6.78 -7.41 1.93
N LEU A 58 5.46 -7.22 1.89
CA LEU A 58 4.67 -6.52 2.91
C LEU A 58 4.89 -7.08 4.32
N ALA A 59 4.99 -8.40 4.47
CA ALA A 59 5.24 -9.02 5.76
C ALA A 59 6.56 -8.53 6.38
N SER A 60 7.61 -8.34 5.57
CA SER A 60 8.89 -7.83 6.03
C SER A 60 8.87 -6.31 6.28
N VAL A 61 8.15 -5.56 5.44
CA VAL A 61 8.05 -4.09 5.58
C VAL A 61 7.18 -3.69 6.78
N LEU A 62 6.09 -4.43 7.02
CA LEU A 62 5.18 -4.17 8.12
C LEU A 62 5.67 -4.78 9.43
N GLY A 63 6.32 -5.96 9.37
CA GLY A 63 6.82 -6.65 10.56
C GLY A 63 5.76 -6.77 11.65
N GLU A 64 6.07 -6.34 12.86
CA GLU A 64 5.18 -6.36 14.03
C GLU A 64 3.97 -5.42 13.88
N LEU A 65 3.97 -4.50 12.90
CA LEU A 65 2.79 -3.66 12.63
C LEU A 65 1.57 -4.48 12.20
N ILE A 66 1.79 -5.68 11.64
CA ILE A 66 0.70 -6.59 11.27
C ILE A 66 -0.22 -6.86 12.47
N TYR A 67 0.38 -7.00 13.67
CA TYR A 67 -0.39 -7.10 14.90
C TYR A 67 -1.15 -5.81 15.22
N GLY A 68 -0.51 -4.66 15.13
CA GLY A 68 -1.12 -3.37 15.41
C GLY A 68 -2.20 -2.94 14.40
N LEU A 69 -2.19 -3.49 13.19
CA LEU A 69 -3.27 -3.29 12.22
C LEU A 69 -4.57 -3.97 12.67
N GLU A 70 -4.47 -5.11 13.35
CA GLU A 70 -5.60 -5.85 13.90
C GLU A 70 -6.04 -5.28 15.26
N TYR A 71 -5.07 -4.94 16.11
CA TYR A 71 -5.30 -4.44 17.47
C TYR A 71 -4.88 -2.98 17.59
N ARG A 72 -5.73 -2.07 17.12
CA ARG A 72 -5.48 -0.64 17.16
C ARG A 72 -5.32 -0.13 18.59
N GLU A 73 -4.58 0.97 18.77
CA GLU A 73 -4.22 1.55 20.06
C GLU A 73 -3.40 0.63 20.99
N SER A 74 -3.22 -0.66 20.67
CA SER A 74 -2.36 -1.55 21.44
C SER A 74 -0.89 -1.19 21.26
N SER A 75 -0.10 -1.41 22.31
CA SER A 75 1.34 -1.19 22.27
C SER A 75 2.02 -2.24 21.40
N ILE A 76 2.86 -1.79 20.47
CA ILE A 76 3.64 -2.63 19.56
C ILE A 76 5.10 -2.44 19.91
N ALA A 77 5.79 -3.52 20.28
CA ALA A 77 7.24 -3.50 20.48
C ALA A 77 7.96 -3.48 19.14
N THR A 78 8.94 -2.60 18.99
CA THR A 78 9.73 -2.43 17.77
C THR A 78 11.20 -2.81 18.00
N PRO A 79 11.93 -3.24 16.96
CA PRO A 79 13.34 -3.59 17.09
C PRO A 79 14.23 -2.41 17.54
N TYR A 80 13.80 -1.19 17.24
CA TYR A 80 14.59 0.02 17.45
C TYR A 80 13.96 0.95 18.50
N ALA A 81 14.76 1.32 19.51
CA ALA A 81 14.34 2.30 20.52
C ALA A 81 14.55 3.74 20.04
N ILE A 82 13.57 4.62 20.29
CA ILE A 82 13.68 6.07 20.11
C ILE A 82 13.52 6.72 21.49
N ASN A 83 14.54 7.44 21.96
CA ASN A 83 14.57 8.04 23.29
C ASN A 83 14.27 7.02 24.42
N GLY A 84 14.81 5.81 24.28
CA GLY A 84 14.61 4.71 25.24
C GLY A 84 13.26 3.99 25.13
N LYS A 85 12.36 4.39 24.23
CA LYS A 85 11.05 3.76 24.01
C LYS A 85 11.09 2.87 22.78
N GLN A 86 10.86 1.58 22.96
CA GLN A 86 10.74 0.61 21.87
C GLN A 86 9.31 0.49 21.33
N GLU A 87 8.35 1.03 22.03
CA GLU A 87 6.93 0.83 21.75
C GLU A 87 6.32 2.02 21.02
N PHE A 88 5.33 1.74 20.18
CA PHE A 88 4.37 2.72 19.68
C PHE A 88 3.04 2.02 19.37
N SER A 89 1.98 2.76 19.05
CA SER A 89 0.69 2.22 18.66
C SER A 89 0.19 2.84 17.37
N ILE A 90 -0.66 2.11 16.67
CA ILE A 90 -1.37 2.59 15.48
C ILE A 90 -2.72 3.14 15.94
N PRO A 91 -3.01 4.43 15.76
CA PRO A 91 -4.25 5.03 16.24
C PRO A 91 -5.46 4.65 15.40
N ASP A 92 -6.64 4.62 16.03
CA ASP A 92 -7.91 4.25 15.40
C ASP A 92 -8.34 5.20 14.28
N ASN A 93 -7.94 6.47 14.37
CA ASN A 93 -8.27 7.50 13.38
C ASN A 93 -7.35 7.48 12.14
N LEU A 94 -6.42 6.52 12.02
CA LEU A 94 -5.55 6.31 10.87
C LEU A 94 -6.09 5.18 9.99
N TYR A 95 -6.43 5.49 8.76
CA TYR A 95 -6.86 4.56 7.73
C TYR A 95 -5.73 4.33 6.73
N ILE A 96 -5.64 3.11 6.19
CA ILE A 96 -4.65 2.74 5.17
C ILE A 96 -5.39 2.26 3.94
N ILE A 97 -5.07 2.84 2.78
CA ILE A 97 -5.56 2.43 1.48
C ILE A 97 -4.35 2.01 0.65
N GLY A 98 -4.34 0.76 0.21
CA GLY A 98 -3.32 0.24 -0.71
C GLY A 98 -3.91 0.05 -2.10
N THR A 99 -3.20 0.49 -3.14
CA THR A 99 -3.50 0.08 -4.51
C THR A 99 -2.59 -1.07 -4.91
N MET A 100 -3.06 -1.97 -5.74
CA MET A 100 -2.25 -3.04 -6.30
C MET A 100 -2.69 -3.37 -7.72
N ASN A 101 -1.74 -3.79 -8.53
CA ASN A 101 -2.00 -4.36 -9.84
C ASN A 101 -1.83 -5.88 -9.76
N THR A 102 -2.93 -6.62 -9.94
CA THR A 102 -2.93 -8.10 -9.89
C THR A 102 -2.47 -8.73 -11.21
N ALA A 103 -2.49 -7.97 -12.32
CA ALA A 103 -2.04 -8.47 -13.62
C ALA A 103 -0.51 -8.59 -13.75
N ASP A 104 0.26 -7.97 -12.87
CA ASP A 104 1.72 -8.04 -12.90
C ASP A 104 2.22 -9.29 -12.17
N ARG A 105 2.47 -10.36 -12.92
CA ARG A 105 3.00 -11.64 -12.42
C ARG A 105 4.42 -11.56 -11.83
N SER A 106 5.14 -10.46 -12.02
CA SER A 106 6.47 -10.24 -11.43
C SER A 106 6.40 -9.87 -9.95
N ILE A 107 5.20 -9.59 -9.45
CA ILE A 107 4.95 -9.13 -8.09
C ILE A 107 4.51 -10.31 -7.23
N GLY A 108 5.11 -10.45 -6.06
CA GLY A 108 4.80 -11.53 -5.12
C GLY A 108 3.35 -11.48 -4.62
N SER A 109 2.78 -12.65 -4.32
CA SER A 109 1.47 -12.75 -3.66
C SER A 109 1.50 -12.08 -2.29
N ILE A 110 0.39 -11.45 -1.90
CA ILE A 110 0.26 -10.89 -0.56
C ILE A 110 0.13 -12.05 0.44
N ASP A 111 0.99 -12.04 1.45
CA ASP A 111 0.98 -13.01 2.54
C ASP A 111 -0.39 -13.06 3.23
N TYR A 112 -0.83 -14.27 3.62
CA TYR A 112 -2.13 -14.50 4.27
C TYR A 112 -2.30 -13.67 5.55
N ALA A 113 -1.23 -13.50 6.34
CA ALA A 113 -1.28 -12.69 7.55
C ALA A 113 -1.58 -11.22 7.29
N VAL A 114 -1.11 -10.67 6.16
CA VAL A 114 -1.43 -9.32 5.72
C VAL A 114 -2.82 -9.29 5.09
N ARG A 115 -3.13 -10.26 4.22
CA ARG A 115 -4.38 -10.33 3.47
C ARG A 115 -5.62 -10.25 4.38
N ARG A 116 -5.63 -10.96 5.49
CA ARG A 116 -6.78 -10.98 6.42
C ARG A 116 -7.01 -9.66 7.19
N ARG A 117 -6.10 -8.69 7.09
CA ARG A 117 -6.21 -7.38 7.75
C ARG A 117 -6.67 -6.26 6.85
N PHE A 118 -6.87 -6.56 5.57
CA PHE A 118 -7.37 -5.62 4.60
C PHE A 118 -8.68 -6.10 3.98
N ALA A 119 -9.59 -5.18 3.72
CA ALA A 119 -10.72 -5.43 2.84
C ALA A 119 -10.26 -5.23 1.40
N PHE A 120 -10.52 -6.22 0.54
CA PHE A 120 -10.16 -6.15 -0.87
C PHE A 120 -11.35 -5.68 -1.69
N VAL A 121 -11.12 -4.69 -2.54
CA VAL A 121 -12.11 -4.15 -3.46
C VAL A 121 -11.56 -4.23 -4.86
N GLN A 122 -12.21 -5.00 -5.72
CA GLN A 122 -11.82 -5.11 -7.11
C GLN A 122 -12.30 -3.88 -7.88
N VAL A 123 -11.38 -3.20 -8.56
CA VAL A 123 -11.67 -2.10 -9.47
C VAL A 123 -11.54 -2.63 -10.89
N LYS A 124 -12.69 -2.87 -11.54
CA LYS A 124 -12.73 -3.32 -12.93
C LYS A 124 -12.63 -2.12 -13.87
N SER A 125 -12.02 -2.33 -15.04
CA SER A 125 -12.08 -1.34 -16.10
C SER A 125 -13.53 -1.15 -16.57
N ASN A 126 -13.93 0.09 -16.82
CA ASN A 126 -15.28 0.44 -17.25
C ASN A 126 -15.22 1.29 -18.52
N GLY A 127 -15.76 0.77 -19.63
CA GLY A 127 -15.79 1.46 -20.92
C GLY A 127 -16.61 2.75 -20.91
N GLU A 128 -17.63 2.87 -20.06
CA GLU A 128 -18.45 4.09 -19.94
C GLU A 128 -17.65 5.25 -19.33
N GLU A 129 -16.79 4.96 -18.33
CA GLU A 129 -15.90 5.96 -17.73
C GLU A 129 -14.84 6.44 -18.73
N ILE A 130 -14.40 5.59 -19.66
CA ILE A 130 -13.46 5.96 -20.71
C ILE A 130 -14.07 7.05 -21.59
N GLU A 131 -15.35 6.92 -21.98
CA GLU A 131 -16.03 7.92 -22.80
C GLU A 131 -16.20 9.27 -22.09
N GLY A 132 -16.52 9.24 -20.78
CA GLY A 132 -16.79 10.43 -19.98
C GLY A 132 -15.56 11.18 -19.48
N SER A 133 -14.40 10.57 -19.46
CA SER A 133 -13.19 11.13 -18.84
C SER A 133 -12.35 12.05 -19.74
N TRP A 134 -12.66 12.12 -21.03
CA TRP A 134 -11.86 12.88 -22.01
C TRP A 134 -12.35 14.32 -22.19
N ILE A 135 -11.39 15.25 -22.29
CA ILE A 135 -11.67 16.67 -22.59
C ILE A 135 -12.29 16.81 -23.99
N ASP A 136 -11.84 16.02 -24.98
CA ASP A 136 -12.42 15.93 -26.32
C ASP A 136 -13.34 14.70 -26.42
N LYS A 137 -14.64 14.95 -26.56
CA LYS A 137 -15.66 13.90 -26.68
C LYS A 137 -15.41 12.94 -27.85
N ASN A 138 -14.87 13.45 -29.00
CA ASN A 138 -14.59 12.59 -30.15
C ASN A 138 -13.45 11.59 -29.84
N VAL A 139 -12.46 12.00 -29.05
CA VAL A 139 -11.39 11.12 -28.61
C VAL A 139 -11.94 10.08 -27.64
N GLY A 140 -12.80 10.48 -26.70
CA GLY A 140 -13.48 9.58 -25.77
C GLY A 140 -14.29 8.50 -26.47
N ILE A 141 -15.12 8.89 -27.44
CA ILE A 141 -15.93 7.96 -28.26
C ILE A 141 -15.04 6.96 -29.03
N LYS A 142 -13.91 7.42 -29.61
CA LYS A 142 -12.98 6.54 -30.32
C LYS A 142 -12.27 5.59 -29.36
N ALA A 143 -11.86 6.08 -28.19
CA ALA A 143 -11.23 5.27 -27.15
C ALA A 143 -12.19 4.19 -26.64
N LYS A 144 -13.46 4.54 -26.40
CA LYS A 144 -14.49 3.56 -26.01
C LYS A 144 -14.71 2.50 -27.08
N LYS A 145 -14.85 2.91 -28.35
CA LYS A 145 -14.98 1.94 -29.45
C LYS A 145 -13.81 0.98 -29.57
N LEU A 146 -12.59 1.46 -29.32
CA LEU A 146 -11.39 0.63 -29.29
C LEU A 146 -11.45 -0.34 -28.11
N TYR A 147 -11.80 0.17 -26.92
CA TYR A 147 -11.97 -0.65 -25.72
C TYR A 147 -13.00 -1.76 -25.93
N ASP A 148 -14.21 -1.41 -26.41
CA ASP A 148 -15.29 -2.37 -26.68
C ASP A 148 -14.86 -3.45 -27.69
N LYS A 149 -14.06 -3.07 -28.71
CA LYS A 149 -13.50 -4.02 -29.66
C LYS A 149 -12.45 -4.96 -29.06
N LEU A 150 -11.61 -4.47 -28.16
CA LEU A 150 -10.60 -5.26 -27.49
C LEU A 150 -11.20 -6.22 -26.45
N MET A 151 -12.30 -5.80 -25.82
CA MET A 151 -12.98 -6.54 -24.75
C MET A 151 -14.17 -7.36 -25.24
N ASN A 152 -14.42 -7.42 -26.58
CA ASN A 152 -15.51 -8.21 -27.12
C ASN A 152 -15.32 -9.70 -26.78
N GLU A 153 -16.37 -10.33 -26.23
CA GLU A 153 -16.33 -11.72 -25.74
C GLU A 153 -16.10 -12.75 -26.84
N GLU A 154 -16.45 -12.42 -28.11
CA GLU A 154 -16.35 -13.37 -29.24
C GLU A 154 -15.06 -13.20 -30.06
N ASP A 155 -14.64 -11.95 -30.34
CA ASP A 155 -13.52 -11.64 -31.25
C ASP A 155 -12.46 -10.73 -30.63
N GLY A 156 -12.57 -10.40 -29.35
CA GLY A 156 -11.65 -9.48 -28.67
C GLY A 156 -10.28 -10.10 -28.40
N ILE A 157 -9.23 -9.27 -28.41
CA ILE A 157 -7.87 -9.69 -28.03
C ILE A 157 -7.84 -10.21 -26.59
N PHE A 158 -8.77 -9.73 -25.75
CA PHE A 158 -8.99 -10.20 -24.38
C PHE A 158 -10.33 -10.93 -24.32
N SER A 159 -10.41 -12.08 -25.02
CA SER A 159 -11.59 -12.95 -24.95
C SER A 159 -11.84 -13.44 -23.53
N LYS A 160 -13.07 -13.88 -23.25
CA LYS A 160 -13.46 -14.40 -21.95
C LYS A 160 -12.55 -15.54 -21.47
N GLU A 161 -12.14 -16.39 -22.40
CA GLU A 161 -11.20 -17.48 -22.19
C GLU A 161 -9.80 -16.99 -21.74
N TYR A 162 -9.30 -15.89 -22.32
CA TYR A 162 -8.04 -15.28 -21.91
C TYR A 162 -8.13 -14.60 -20.53
N LEU A 163 -9.28 -14.03 -20.20
CA LEU A 163 -9.51 -13.38 -18.89
C LEU A 163 -9.77 -14.43 -17.80
N GLU A 164 -10.48 -15.52 -18.10
CA GLU A 164 -10.70 -16.64 -17.17
C GLU A 164 -9.40 -17.38 -16.84
N ASP A 165 -8.48 -17.50 -17.80
CA ASP A 165 -7.13 -18.07 -17.59
C ASP A 165 -6.23 -17.15 -16.70
N GLN A 166 -6.59 -15.88 -16.57
CA GLN A 166 -5.93 -14.90 -15.67
C GLN A 166 -6.58 -14.82 -14.28
N ASP A 167 -7.85 -15.24 -14.17
CA ASP A 167 -8.63 -15.25 -12.91
C ASP A 167 -8.44 -16.55 -12.10
N MET A 168 -7.60 -17.47 -12.56
CA MET A 168 -7.23 -18.64 -11.75
C MET A 168 -6.51 -18.17 -10.49
N ASP A 169 -7.20 -18.33 -9.35
CA ASP A 169 -6.80 -18.15 -7.95
C ASP A 169 -7.33 -16.92 -7.19
N VAL A 170 -8.53 -16.48 -7.49
CA VAL A 170 -9.21 -15.55 -6.57
C VAL A 170 -10.18 -16.25 -5.59
N ASN A 171 -10.38 -17.58 -5.74
CA ASN A 171 -11.35 -18.37 -4.95
C ASN A 171 -10.76 -19.49 -4.09
N ASP A 172 -9.46 -19.46 -3.75
CA ASP A 172 -8.89 -20.34 -2.73
C ASP A 172 -8.37 -19.57 -1.51
#